data_11210660896f4d069666391d06cbae62
#
_entry.id   11210660896f4d069666391d06cbae62
#
_cell.length_a   1.000
_cell.length_b   1.000
_cell.length_c   1.000
_cell.angle_alpha   90.00
_cell.angle_beta   90.00
_cell.angle_gamma   90.00
#
_symmetry.space_group_name_H-M   'P 1'
#
loop_
_entity.id
_entity.type
_entity.pdbx_description
1 polymer ?
#
loop_
_entity_poly.entity_id
_entity_poly.type
_entity_poly.pdbx_seq_one_letter_code
_entity_poly.pdbx_strand_id
1 'polypeptide(L)'
;MFQILRVNMASGRCTFETIPPIYIGMGGRGLVSAILSKEVPPGSSSLTPHNKLVFAPGLLTASPILPKKYLAAGSVSPVTGGLKTSISGGLVAHQLMQSGILGLVIEDTAPQGCWLQLEIRHNEARLSPSPIVGLGNNAAIAALQKNHGNSASHITIGPAGENRLPAANIAFSGQEGSPLHLAGQGGMGAVMGSRGLKSISVITISEKCCPMYNLQAFDEAAHRLAEALNVSGKVSHPSAREANFGPTEPLVQQENTTSTARDKGCLSCKLCDRAFATRQKKHTGKSAAYTALWGMETGESHEALRAQFDLLCNDMGVDSFAISAAALEALKKGTLQREDIATVVQAIKNTAKPAPLANLLLGTPGACAQGYHGGRATPTASRVSAAFADTVGICTFAARATLHNPRARTALVDMIQAQYGWDLPADYAISLGPRILELEEAYNSQIATANNNCVQHPFRT
;
A
#
# COMPACT_ATOMS: atom_id res chain seq x y z
N MET A 1 -12.66 13.84 17.19
CA MET A 1 -13.35 12.56 16.89
C MET A 1 -12.93 12.14 15.49
N PHE A 2 -12.71 10.83 15.25
CA PHE A 2 -12.33 10.34 13.91
C PHE A 2 -13.56 10.18 13.01
N GLN A 3 -13.34 10.36 11.69
CA GLN A 3 -14.38 10.37 10.66
C GLN A 3 -13.92 9.60 9.41
N ILE A 4 -14.87 9.29 8.54
CA ILE A 4 -14.62 8.83 7.17
C ILE A 4 -14.92 10.02 6.24
N LEU A 5 -13.96 10.37 5.38
CA LEU A 5 -14.17 11.33 4.31
C LEU A 5 -14.60 10.58 3.04
N ARG A 6 -15.79 10.91 2.54
CA ARG A 6 -16.27 10.42 1.24
C ARG A 6 -16.17 11.49 0.20
N VAL A 7 -15.64 11.15 -0.95
CA VAL A 7 -15.44 12.03 -2.08
C VAL A 7 -16.11 11.43 -3.31
N ASN A 8 -17.20 12.05 -3.74
CA ASN A 8 -17.90 11.66 -4.95
C ASN A 8 -17.36 12.44 -6.14
N MET A 9 -16.69 11.74 -7.06
CA MET A 9 -15.98 12.34 -8.17
C MET A 9 -16.91 12.93 -9.24
N ALA A 10 -18.13 12.39 -9.38
CA ALA A 10 -19.10 12.88 -10.37
C ALA A 10 -19.74 14.20 -9.95
N SER A 11 -20.15 14.29 -8.68
CA SER A 11 -20.82 15.50 -8.16
C SER A 11 -19.86 16.53 -7.56
N GLY A 12 -18.60 16.16 -7.32
CA GLY A 12 -17.62 17.02 -6.62
C GLY A 12 -17.85 17.13 -5.11
N ARG A 13 -18.81 16.39 -4.55
CA ARG A 13 -19.19 16.47 -3.13
C ARG A 13 -18.18 15.74 -2.24
N CYS A 14 -17.74 16.44 -1.20
CA CYS A 14 -16.92 15.89 -0.11
C CYS A 14 -17.74 15.88 1.19
N THR A 15 -17.85 14.73 1.85
CA THR A 15 -18.68 14.58 3.06
C THR A 15 -17.88 13.89 4.15
N PHE A 16 -17.83 14.50 5.34
CA PHE A 16 -17.27 13.89 6.54
C PHE A 16 -18.38 13.17 7.30
N GLU A 17 -18.20 11.88 7.53
CA GLU A 17 -19.18 11.01 8.19
C GLU A 17 -18.60 10.45 9.49
N THR A 18 -19.43 10.29 10.51
CA THR A 18 -19.06 9.54 11.71
C THR A 18 -18.77 8.09 11.36
N ILE A 19 -17.84 7.45 12.08
CA ILE A 19 -17.51 6.04 11.86
C ILE A 19 -18.72 5.17 12.23
N PRO A 20 -19.30 4.43 11.28
CA PRO A 20 -20.41 3.52 11.57
C PRO A 20 -19.99 2.43 12.57
N PRO A 21 -20.90 1.97 13.45
CA PRO A 21 -20.60 0.92 14.46
C PRO A 21 -19.96 -0.34 13.87
N ILE A 22 -20.34 -0.70 12.67
CA ILE A 22 -19.81 -1.90 11.98
C ILE A 22 -18.31 -1.81 11.65
N TYR A 23 -17.73 -0.60 11.64
CA TYR A 23 -16.31 -0.34 11.38
C TYR A 23 -15.50 -0.06 12.65
N ILE A 24 -16.09 -0.13 13.83
CA ILE A 24 -15.39 -0.01 15.11
C ILE A 24 -14.29 -1.09 15.20
N GLY A 25 -13.10 -0.69 15.63
CA GLY A 25 -11.94 -1.57 15.68
C GLY A 25 -11.29 -1.84 14.31
N MET A 26 -11.70 -1.15 13.25
CA MET A 26 -11.13 -1.31 11.92
C MET A 26 -10.30 -0.08 11.53
N GLY A 27 -9.06 -0.31 11.10
CA GLY A 27 -8.19 0.65 10.44
C GLY A 27 -7.47 -0.01 9.28
N GLY A 28 -6.63 0.68 8.57
CA GLY A 28 -5.78 0.13 7.53
C GLY A 28 -6.49 -0.88 6.61
N ARG A 29 -5.88 -2.07 6.46
CA ARG A 29 -6.44 -3.16 5.65
C ARG A 29 -7.83 -3.60 6.11
N GLY A 30 -8.07 -3.66 7.41
CA GLY A 30 -9.37 -4.08 7.94
C GLY A 30 -10.50 -3.14 7.53
N LEU A 31 -10.29 -1.82 7.65
CA LEU A 31 -11.28 -0.83 7.24
C LEU A 31 -11.51 -0.83 5.73
N VAL A 32 -10.43 -0.93 4.95
CA VAL A 32 -10.51 -1.06 3.48
C VAL A 32 -11.35 -2.28 3.10
N SER A 33 -11.03 -3.44 3.65
CA SER A 33 -11.74 -4.69 3.34
C SER A 33 -13.21 -4.65 3.79
N ALA A 34 -13.49 -4.05 4.95
CA ALA A 34 -14.85 -3.90 5.46
C ALA A 34 -15.73 -2.97 4.61
N ILE A 35 -15.19 -1.81 4.19
CA ILE A 35 -15.93 -0.88 3.32
C ILE A 35 -16.19 -1.53 1.95
N LEU A 36 -15.16 -2.09 1.33
CA LEU A 36 -15.29 -2.67 -0.01
C LEU A 36 -16.23 -3.87 -0.05
N SER A 37 -16.14 -4.77 0.93
CA SER A 37 -17.01 -5.96 0.98
C SER A 37 -18.47 -5.61 1.22
N LYS A 38 -18.75 -4.48 1.89
CA LYS A 38 -20.10 -4.02 2.20
C LYS A 38 -20.72 -3.19 1.06
N GLU A 39 -19.88 -2.39 0.38
CA GLU A 39 -20.36 -1.33 -0.50
C GLU A 39 -20.09 -1.57 -1.98
N VAL A 40 -19.25 -2.54 -2.34
CA VAL A 40 -18.97 -2.88 -3.74
C VAL A 40 -19.55 -4.26 -4.04
N PRO A 41 -20.51 -4.38 -4.96
CA PRO A 41 -21.07 -5.68 -5.33
C PRO A 41 -19.98 -6.63 -5.87
N PRO A 42 -19.94 -7.91 -5.44
CA PRO A 42 -19.04 -8.90 -6.00
C PRO A 42 -19.23 -9.04 -7.52
N GLY A 43 -18.11 -9.16 -8.24
CA GLY A 43 -18.12 -9.21 -9.71
C GLY A 43 -18.17 -7.85 -10.40
N SER A 44 -18.23 -6.74 -9.65
CA SER A 44 -18.10 -5.40 -10.23
C SER A 44 -16.79 -5.27 -10.99
N SER A 45 -16.84 -4.70 -12.21
CA SER A 45 -15.62 -4.39 -12.96
C SER A 45 -14.80 -3.33 -12.22
N SER A 46 -13.50 -3.55 -12.12
CA SER A 46 -12.58 -2.77 -11.30
C SER A 46 -12.49 -1.28 -11.69
N LEU A 47 -12.69 -0.94 -12.98
CA LEU A 47 -12.53 0.43 -13.48
C LEU A 47 -13.88 1.17 -13.66
N THR A 48 -15.00 0.56 -13.26
CA THR A 48 -16.34 1.17 -13.37
C THR A 48 -16.68 2.00 -12.13
N PRO A 49 -17.66 2.93 -12.23
CA PRO A 49 -18.10 3.78 -11.11
C PRO A 49 -18.56 2.99 -9.87
N HIS A 50 -19.04 1.75 -10.04
CA HIS A 50 -19.50 0.91 -8.93
C HIS A 50 -18.39 0.45 -7.97
N ASN A 51 -17.15 0.42 -8.47
CA ASN A 51 -16.00 0.15 -7.62
C ASN A 51 -15.60 1.40 -6.83
N LYS A 52 -14.93 1.22 -5.70
CA LYS A 52 -14.42 2.30 -4.85
C LYS A 52 -12.93 2.16 -4.65
N LEU A 53 -12.25 3.30 -4.44
CA LEU A 53 -10.86 3.30 -3.99
C LEU A 53 -10.85 3.84 -2.56
N VAL A 54 -10.34 3.04 -1.64
CA VAL A 54 -10.33 3.36 -0.21
C VAL A 54 -8.90 3.50 0.28
N PHE A 55 -8.62 4.60 0.98
CA PHE A 55 -7.39 4.80 1.72
C PHE A 55 -7.71 4.79 3.22
N ALA A 56 -6.93 4.03 3.99
CA ALA A 56 -7.09 3.97 5.44
C ALA A 56 -5.74 3.88 6.14
N PRO A 57 -5.41 4.81 7.06
CA PRO A 57 -4.29 4.64 7.96
C PRO A 57 -4.55 3.51 8.96
N GLY A 58 -3.50 2.84 9.40
CA GLY A 58 -3.61 1.87 10.49
C GLY A 58 -3.98 2.57 11.80
N LEU A 59 -4.67 1.87 12.70
CA LEU A 59 -5.22 2.43 13.94
C LEU A 59 -4.19 3.19 14.78
N LEU A 60 -2.97 2.69 14.89
CA LEU A 60 -1.90 3.28 15.70
C LEU A 60 -0.82 3.99 14.87
N THR A 61 -1.09 4.30 13.60
CA THR A 61 -0.14 4.95 12.69
C THR A 61 0.38 6.31 13.21
N ALA A 62 -0.40 6.99 14.01
CA ALA A 62 -0.01 8.27 14.61
C ALA A 62 0.75 8.14 15.92
N SER A 63 0.90 6.95 16.46
CA SER A 63 1.62 6.71 17.72
C SER A 63 3.11 7.10 17.60
N PRO A 64 3.66 7.88 18.53
CA PRO A 64 5.07 8.26 18.52
C PRO A 64 6.02 7.10 18.81
N ILE A 65 5.54 6.06 19.51
CA ILE A 65 6.36 4.90 19.86
C ILE A 65 6.43 3.86 18.73
N LEU A 66 5.57 3.95 17.73
CA LEU A 66 5.52 3.05 16.59
C LEU A 66 6.06 3.76 15.34
N PRO A 67 7.26 3.39 14.87
CA PRO A 67 8.01 4.20 13.90
C PRO A 67 7.46 4.17 12.48
N LYS A 68 6.61 3.20 12.15
CA LYS A 68 6.10 3.04 10.78
C LYS A 68 4.69 3.62 10.65
N LYS A 69 4.55 4.47 9.63
CA LYS A 69 3.30 5.14 9.28
C LYS A 69 2.71 4.43 8.06
N TYR A 70 1.81 3.47 8.32
CA TYR A 70 1.19 2.67 7.26
C TYR A 70 -0.11 3.28 6.77
N LEU A 71 -0.24 3.36 5.44
CA LEU A 71 -1.47 3.67 4.73
C LEU A 71 -1.83 2.48 3.84
N ALA A 72 -3.03 1.98 4.00
CA ALA A 72 -3.63 1.00 3.12
C ALA A 72 -4.35 1.72 1.98
N ALA A 73 -4.12 1.30 0.75
CA ALA A 73 -4.90 1.67 -0.42
C ALA A 73 -5.52 0.40 -1.00
N GLY A 74 -6.83 0.35 -1.15
CA GLY A 74 -7.47 -0.87 -1.67
C GLY A 74 -8.73 -0.63 -2.48
N SER A 75 -9.07 -1.64 -3.27
CA SER A 75 -10.15 -1.63 -4.24
C SER A 75 -10.42 -3.06 -4.74
N VAL A 76 -11.43 -3.25 -5.57
CA VAL A 76 -11.47 -4.41 -6.46
C VAL A 76 -10.39 -4.23 -7.52
N SER A 77 -9.46 -5.16 -7.60
CA SER A 77 -8.22 -5.04 -8.36
C SER A 77 -8.43 -5.33 -9.85
N PRO A 78 -7.93 -4.50 -10.76
CA PRO A 78 -7.92 -4.81 -12.19
C PRO A 78 -6.99 -5.97 -12.55
N VAL A 79 -6.09 -6.37 -11.65
CA VAL A 79 -5.13 -7.47 -11.85
C VAL A 79 -5.73 -8.81 -11.44
N THR A 80 -6.40 -8.84 -10.28
CA THR A 80 -6.91 -10.10 -9.69
C THR A 80 -8.41 -10.28 -9.83
N GLY A 81 -9.15 -9.21 -10.15
CA GLY A 81 -10.61 -9.20 -10.14
C GLY A 81 -11.24 -9.25 -8.76
N GLY A 82 -10.44 -9.46 -7.71
CA GLY A 82 -10.87 -9.57 -6.32
C GLY A 82 -10.49 -8.37 -5.46
N LEU A 83 -10.90 -8.44 -4.21
CA LEU A 83 -10.52 -7.47 -3.17
C LEU A 83 -9.00 -7.49 -2.98
N LYS A 84 -8.36 -6.35 -3.10
CA LYS A 84 -6.93 -6.21 -2.93
C LYS A 84 -6.57 -4.95 -2.18
N THR A 85 -5.65 -5.09 -1.22
CA THR A 85 -5.08 -3.99 -0.47
C THR A 85 -3.58 -3.94 -0.71
N SER A 86 -3.05 -2.76 -0.96
CA SER A 86 -1.63 -2.47 -1.03
C SER A 86 -1.25 -1.52 0.11
N ILE A 87 -0.19 -1.85 0.82
CA ILE A 87 0.27 -1.09 1.99
C ILE A 87 1.50 -0.30 1.61
N SER A 88 1.52 0.97 1.97
CA SER A 88 2.67 1.83 1.80
C SER A 88 2.99 2.61 3.07
N GLY A 89 4.23 3.05 3.20
CA GLY A 89 4.62 4.00 4.25
C GLY A 89 4.43 5.45 3.78
N GLY A 90 4.75 6.38 4.66
CA GLY A 90 4.80 7.80 4.32
C GLY A 90 4.09 8.71 5.30
N LEU A 91 4.30 10.01 5.12
CA LEU A 91 3.77 11.04 6.01
C LEU A 91 2.24 11.20 5.88
N VAL A 92 1.69 10.86 4.70
CA VAL A 92 0.26 11.00 4.38
C VAL A 92 -0.63 10.31 5.42
N ALA A 93 -0.27 9.09 5.82
CA ALA A 93 -1.05 8.33 6.80
C ALA A 93 -1.13 9.07 8.15
N HIS A 94 -0.02 9.65 8.59
CA HIS A 94 0.04 10.43 9.81
C HIS A 94 -0.79 11.71 9.72
N GLN A 95 -0.71 12.43 8.60
CA GLN A 95 -1.45 13.67 8.40
C GLN A 95 -2.96 13.44 8.24
N LEU A 96 -3.40 12.33 7.64
CA LEU A 96 -4.80 11.94 7.66
C LEU A 96 -5.29 11.72 9.10
N MET A 97 -4.51 11.02 9.92
CA MET A 97 -4.83 10.82 11.33
C MET A 97 -4.86 12.13 12.13
N GLN A 98 -3.90 13.04 11.90
CA GLN A 98 -3.90 14.38 12.49
C GLN A 98 -5.14 15.20 12.10
N SER A 99 -5.64 14.99 10.89
CA SER A 99 -6.88 15.60 10.40
C SER A 99 -8.14 14.89 10.89
N GLY A 100 -8.01 13.83 11.72
CA GLY A 100 -9.14 13.06 12.22
C GLY A 100 -9.77 12.13 11.18
N ILE A 101 -9.07 11.83 10.08
CA ILE A 101 -9.58 10.99 8.99
C ILE A 101 -9.02 9.57 9.14
N LEU A 102 -9.90 8.62 9.47
CA LEU A 102 -9.57 7.19 9.56
C LEU A 102 -9.80 6.45 8.24
N GLY A 103 -10.66 6.96 7.39
CA GLY A 103 -10.93 6.43 6.06
C GLY A 103 -11.19 7.54 5.05
N LEU A 104 -10.61 7.41 3.86
CA LEU A 104 -10.90 8.25 2.70
C LEU A 104 -11.43 7.35 1.59
N VAL A 105 -12.67 7.58 1.18
CA VAL A 105 -13.38 6.78 0.17
C VAL A 105 -13.59 7.63 -1.07
N ILE A 106 -12.98 7.22 -2.18
CA ILE A 106 -13.18 7.83 -3.50
C ILE A 106 -14.19 6.98 -4.27
N GLU A 107 -15.28 7.58 -4.64
CA GLU A 107 -16.40 6.92 -5.30
C GLU A 107 -16.85 7.67 -6.54
N ASP A 108 -17.50 6.91 -7.43
CA ASP A 108 -17.94 7.43 -8.71
C ASP A 108 -16.76 7.84 -9.64
N THR A 109 -17.01 8.56 -10.72
CA THR A 109 -16.02 8.95 -11.74
C THR A 109 -16.25 10.40 -12.15
N ALA A 110 -15.19 11.18 -12.26
CA ALA A 110 -15.22 12.53 -12.80
C ALA A 110 -15.80 12.56 -14.22
N PRO A 111 -16.37 13.66 -14.67
CA PRO A 111 -16.82 13.80 -16.06
C PRO A 111 -15.71 13.43 -17.04
N GLN A 112 -16.11 12.88 -18.19
CA GLN A 112 -15.17 12.42 -19.20
C GLN A 112 -14.18 13.52 -19.60
N GLY A 113 -12.89 13.17 -19.63
CA GLY A 113 -11.81 14.10 -19.97
C GLY A 113 -11.38 15.03 -18.82
N CYS A 114 -12.09 15.03 -17.69
CA CYS A 114 -11.72 15.82 -16.51
C CYS A 114 -10.75 15.08 -15.62
N TRP A 115 -9.66 15.75 -15.27
CA TRP A 115 -8.72 15.33 -14.26
C TRP A 115 -8.76 16.24 -13.06
N LEU A 116 -9.00 15.67 -11.90
CA LEU A 116 -9.17 16.39 -10.65
C LEU A 116 -8.01 16.11 -9.70
N GLN A 117 -7.79 17.05 -8.80
CA GLN A 117 -6.99 16.91 -7.59
C GLN A 117 -7.87 17.15 -6.36
N LEU A 118 -7.59 16.40 -5.29
CA LEU A 118 -8.24 16.55 -3.99
C LEU A 118 -7.29 17.25 -3.02
N GLU A 119 -7.72 18.32 -2.43
CA GLU A 119 -7.04 18.98 -1.31
C GLU A 119 -7.81 18.73 -0.02
N ILE A 120 -7.10 18.29 1.02
CA ILE A 120 -7.64 18.07 2.35
C ILE A 120 -6.91 19.00 3.30
N ARG A 121 -7.68 19.90 3.95
CA ARG A 121 -7.20 20.86 4.95
C ARG A 121 -8.04 20.73 6.21
N HIS A 122 -7.51 20.02 7.20
CA HIS A 122 -8.20 19.78 8.48
C HIS A 122 -9.62 19.19 8.26
N ASN A 123 -10.68 19.97 8.47
CA ASN A 123 -12.08 19.58 8.32
C ASN A 123 -12.68 19.96 6.95
N GLU A 124 -11.85 20.39 6.02
CA GLU A 124 -12.28 20.79 4.69
C GLU A 124 -11.63 19.90 3.63
N ALA A 125 -12.40 19.54 2.63
CA ALA A 125 -11.92 18.81 1.47
C ALA A 125 -12.53 19.40 0.20
N ARG A 126 -11.71 19.60 -0.83
CA ARG A 126 -12.13 20.24 -2.08
C ARG A 126 -11.53 19.54 -3.27
N LEU A 127 -12.36 19.29 -4.28
CA LEU A 127 -11.94 18.89 -5.62
C LEU A 127 -11.75 20.14 -6.50
N SER A 128 -10.69 20.12 -7.30
CA SER A 128 -10.41 21.14 -8.31
C SER A 128 -9.74 20.53 -9.54
N PRO A 129 -9.75 21.17 -10.71
CA PRO A 129 -9.01 20.70 -11.87
C PRO A 129 -7.52 20.53 -11.56
N SER A 130 -6.93 19.45 -12.05
CA SER A 130 -5.51 19.15 -11.81
C SER A 130 -4.63 19.78 -12.87
N PRO A 131 -3.64 20.63 -12.48
CA PRO A 131 -2.70 21.23 -13.43
C PRO A 131 -1.49 20.32 -13.75
N ILE A 132 -1.39 19.15 -13.11
CA ILE A 132 -0.20 18.27 -13.16
C ILE A 132 -0.45 16.98 -13.98
N VAL A 133 -1.44 17.00 -14.86
CA VAL A 133 -1.73 15.87 -15.76
C VAL A 133 -0.57 15.65 -16.72
N GLY A 134 -0.26 14.38 -17.00
CA GLY A 134 0.86 13.97 -17.87
C GLY A 134 2.23 13.97 -17.18
N LEU A 135 2.35 14.53 -15.98
CA LEU A 135 3.61 14.51 -15.24
C LEU A 135 3.87 13.14 -14.60
N GLY A 136 5.14 12.70 -14.64
CA GLY A 136 5.63 11.60 -13.81
C GLY A 136 5.51 11.91 -12.31
N ASN A 137 5.56 10.88 -11.48
CA ASN A 137 5.34 11.03 -10.03
C ASN A 137 6.32 12.01 -9.37
N ASN A 138 7.60 12.00 -9.77
CA ASN A 138 8.61 12.91 -9.20
C ASN A 138 8.30 14.37 -9.52
N ALA A 139 8.02 14.67 -10.80
CA ALA A 139 7.68 16.02 -11.23
C ALA A 139 6.34 16.49 -10.64
N ALA A 140 5.35 15.59 -10.56
CA ALA A 140 4.05 15.86 -9.96
C ALA A 140 4.19 16.23 -8.48
N ILE A 141 4.92 15.44 -7.69
CA ILE A 141 5.14 15.71 -6.26
C ILE A 141 5.92 17.00 -6.07
N ALA A 142 6.97 17.26 -6.87
CA ALA A 142 7.72 18.50 -6.80
C ALA A 142 6.84 19.74 -7.06
N ALA A 143 5.95 19.66 -8.06
CA ALA A 143 5.00 20.74 -8.35
C ALA A 143 4.02 20.96 -7.20
N LEU A 144 3.49 19.88 -6.59
CA LEU A 144 2.60 19.97 -5.44
C LEU A 144 3.29 20.53 -4.20
N GLN A 145 4.53 20.12 -3.92
CA GLN A 145 5.35 20.66 -2.82
C GLN A 145 5.62 22.15 -3.00
N LYS A 146 5.90 22.59 -4.23
CA LYS A 146 6.08 24.01 -4.54
C LYS A 146 4.82 24.83 -4.21
N ASN A 147 3.63 24.25 -4.44
CA ASN A 147 2.35 24.93 -4.21
C ASN A 147 1.90 24.90 -2.74
N HIS A 148 2.18 23.81 -2.01
CA HIS A 148 1.62 23.58 -0.67
C HIS A 148 2.68 23.63 0.44
N GLY A 149 3.96 23.74 0.10
CA GLY A 149 5.07 23.71 1.05
C GLY A 149 5.47 22.30 1.47
N ASN A 150 6.59 22.20 2.18
CA ASN A 150 7.19 20.92 2.59
C ASN A 150 6.42 20.21 3.73
N SER A 151 5.53 20.91 4.40
CA SER A 151 4.66 20.33 5.45
C SER A 151 3.49 19.52 4.90
N ALA A 152 3.15 19.68 3.64
CA ALA A 152 2.10 18.92 2.97
C ALA A 152 2.63 17.56 2.50
N SER A 153 1.76 16.56 2.52
CA SER A 153 2.04 15.26 1.90
C SER A 153 1.08 14.96 0.76
N HIS A 154 1.55 14.17 -0.19
CA HIS A 154 0.87 13.98 -1.46
C HIS A 154 0.75 12.52 -1.83
N ILE A 155 -0.36 12.17 -2.47
CA ILE A 155 -0.61 10.92 -3.17
C ILE A 155 -0.74 11.27 -4.65
N THR A 156 -0.07 10.53 -5.54
CA THR A 156 -0.12 10.78 -6.98
C THR A 156 -0.18 9.48 -7.77
N ILE A 157 -0.63 9.58 -9.02
CA ILE A 157 -0.43 8.56 -10.03
C ILE A 157 0.43 9.12 -11.16
N GLY A 158 1.31 8.29 -11.71
CA GLY A 158 2.05 8.61 -12.91
C GLY A 158 1.22 8.40 -14.19
N PRO A 159 1.84 8.59 -15.37
CA PRO A 159 1.21 8.36 -16.67
C PRO A 159 0.57 6.97 -16.83
N ALA A 160 1.14 5.95 -16.20
CA ALA A 160 0.55 4.60 -16.22
C ALA A 160 -0.84 4.55 -15.58
N GLY A 161 -1.03 5.27 -14.46
CA GLY A 161 -2.34 5.40 -13.80
C GLY A 161 -3.33 6.19 -14.63
N GLU A 162 -2.89 7.29 -15.25
CA GLU A 162 -3.71 8.11 -16.16
C GLU A 162 -4.19 7.27 -17.36
N ASN A 163 -3.34 6.39 -17.89
CA ASN A 163 -3.68 5.46 -18.96
C ASN A 163 -4.38 4.18 -18.46
N ARG A 164 -4.68 4.08 -17.15
CA ARG A 164 -5.41 2.96 -16.53
C ARG A 164 -4.76 1.60 -16.76
N LEU A 165 -3.43 1.56 -16.85
CA LEU A 165 -2.69 0.33 -17.06
C LEU A 165 -2.81 -0.59 -15.84
N PRO A 166 -3.07 -1.91 -16.00
CA PRO A 166 -3.29 -2.82 -14.87
C PRO A 166 -2.14 -2.87 -13.86
N ALA A 167 -0.89 -2.67 -14.31
CA ALA A 167 0.28 -2.60 -13.44
C ALA A 167 0.50 -1.23 -12.79
N ALA A 168 -0.43 -0.26 -12.95
CA ALA A 168 -0.25 1.07 -12.42
C ALA A 168 -0.31 1.08 -10.89
N ASN A 169 0.63 1.77 -10.28
CA ASN A 169 0.74 1.97 -8.83
C ASN A 169 0.33 3.38 -8.39
N ILE A 170 0.22 3.55 -7.08
CA ILE A 170 0.03 4.84 -6.43
C ILE A 170 1.34 5.22 -5.72
N ALA A 171 1.80 6.45 -5.92
CA ALA A 171 2.97 7.01 -5.26
C ALA A 171 2.56 7.93 -4.10
N PHE A 172 3.33 7.86 -3.01
CA PHE A 172 3.20 8.72 -1.84
C PHE A 172 4.47 9.54 -1.67
N SER A 173 4.34 10.81 -1.35
CA SER A 173 5.51 11.65 -1.06
C SER A 173 6.22 11.13 0.20
N GLY A 174 7.53 11.06 0.11
CA GLY A 174 8.41 10.83 1.25
C GLY A 174 8.61 12.10 2.08
N GLN A 175 9.41 11.98 3.14
CA GLN A 175 9.97 13.14 3.80
C GLN A 175 10.97 13.81 2.85
N GLU A 176 11.28 15.08 3.09
CA GLU A 176 12.23 15.86 2.28
C GLU A 176 13.51 15.07 1.99
N GLY A 177 13.82 14.88 0.70
CA GLY A 177 14.96 14.09 0.23
C GLY A 177 14.79 12.56 0.29
N SER A 178 13.65 12.05 0.73
CA SER A 178 13.37 10.61 0.73
C SER A 178 12.81 10.13 -0.61
N PRO A 179 13.10 8.89 -1.01
CA PRO A 179 12.46 8.30 -2.18
C PRO A 179 10.94 8.17 -1.99
N LEU A 180 10.22 8.15 -3.09
CA LEU A 180 8.79 7.90 -3.11
C LEU A 180 8.45 6.55 -2.47
N HIS A 181 7.40 6.53 -1.68
CA HIS A 181 6.79 5.28 -1.22
C HIS A 181 5.70 4.86 -2.21
N LEU A 182 5.61 3.58 -2.53
CA LEU A 182 4.68 3.08 -3.53
C LEU A 182 3.71 2.05 -2.95
N ALA A 183 2.42 2.22 -3.23
CA ALA A 183 1.45 1.14 -3.17
C ALA A 183 1.49 0.42 -4.53
N GLY A 184 2.51 -0.46 -4.68
CA GLY A 184 2.93 -0.98 -5.98
C GLY A 184 2.02 -2.05 -6.55
N GLN A 185 1.24 -2.74 -5.73
CA GLN A 185 0.59 -3.99 -6.12
C GLN A 185 -0.91 -3.84 -6.34
N GLY A 186 -1.46 -4.65 -7.28
CA GLY A 186 -2.89 -4.78 -7.48
C GLY A 186 -3.56 -3.74 -8.37
N GLY A 187 -2.78 -2.87 -9.02
CA GLY A 187 -3.31 -1.93 -10.02
C GLY A 187 -4.12 -0.76 -9.43
N MET A 188 -3.85 -0.37 -8.18
CA MET A 188 -4.59 0.71 -7.51
C MET A 188 -4.46 2.05 -8.25
N GLY A 189 -3.34 2.29 -8.94
CA GLY A 189 -3.14 3.48 -9.78
C GLY A 189 -4.10 3.53 -10.96
N ALA A 190 -4.40 2.40 -11.59
CA ALA A 190 -5.40 2.31 -12.66
C ALA A 190 -6.81 2.64 -12.15
N VAL A 191 -7.15 2.17 -10.94
CA VAL A 191 -8.43 2.50 -10.31
C VAL A 191 -8.50 4.00 -10.00
N MET A 192 -7.46 4.60 -9.42
CA MET A 192 -7.42 6.04 -9.16
C MET A 192 -7.56 6.85 -10.46
N GLY A 193 -6.87 6.44 -11.52
CA GLY A 193 -6.99 7.04 -12.86
C GLY A 193 -8.37 6.87 -13.47
N SER A 194 -9.05 5.75 -13.25
CA SER A 194 -10.43 5.55 -13.74
C SER A 194 -11.43 6.45 -13.05
N ARG A 195 -11.11 6.97 -11.85
CA ARG A 195 -11.92 8.00 -11.15
C ARG A 195 -11.70 9.40 -11.72
N GLY A 196 -10.68 9.61 -12.57
CA GLY A 196 -10.24 10.93 -13.00
C GLY A 196 -9.51 11.70 -11.90
N LEU A 197 -8.94 11.01 -10.91
CA LEU A 197 -8.21 11.60 -9.79
C LEU A 197 -6.70 11.48 -10.02
N LYS A 198 -6.04 12.63 -10.21
CA LYS A 198 -4.58 12.71 -10.44
C LYS A 198 -3.78 12.73 -9.16
N SER A 199 -4.25 13.48 -8.17
CA SER A 199 -3.53 13.62 -6.90
C SER A 199 -4.44 13.93 -5.71
N ILE A 200 -3.92 13.63 -4.52
CA ILE A 200 -4.50 14.00 -3.23
C ILE A 200 -3.40 14.71 -2.45
N SER A 201 -3.69 15.90 -1.91
CA SER A 201 -2.79 16.65 -1.04
C SER A 201 -3.40 16.77 0.34
N VAL A 202 -2.68 16.35 1.37
CA VAL A 202 -3.08 16.52 2.78
C VAL A 202 -2.20 17.59 3.39
N ILE A 203 -2.83 18.69 3.79
CA ILE A 203 -2.16 19.91 4.24
C ILE A 203 -2.51 20.14 5.70
N THR A 204 -1.55 19.94 6.56
CA THR A 204 -1.68 20.18 8.00
C THR A 204 -1.13 21.55 8.35
N ILE A 205 -1.95 22.39 8.99
CA ILE A 205 -1.61 23.80 9.30
C ILE A 205 -0.82 23.90 10.60
N SER A 206 -0.75 22.85 11.40
CA SER A 206 -0.17 22.87 12.73
C SER A 206 0.37 21.51 13.13
N GLU A 207 1.34 21.48 14.02
CA GLU A 207 1.80 20.29 14.76
C GLU A 207 0.71 19.75 15.73
N LYS A 208 -0.57 19.88 15.38
CA LYS A 208 -1.65 19.34 16.20
C LYS A 208 -1.45 17.83 16.34
N CYS A 209 -1.48 17.39 17.60
CA CYS A 209 -1.55 15.97 17.91
C CYS A 209 -2.80 15.35 17.29
N CYS A 210 -2.72 14.06 16.92
CA CYS A 210 -3.91 13.31 16.53
C CYS A 210 -5.01 13.43 17.58
N PRO A 211 -6.29 13.40 17.16
CA PRO A 211 -7.38 13.26 18.09
C PRO A 211 -7.14 12.08 19.04
N MET A 212 -7.29 12.33 20.34
CA MET A 212 -7.04 11.35 21.38
C MET A 212 -8.19 11.42 22.39
N TYR A 213 -8.81 10.28 22.67
CA TYR A 213 -9.90 10.23 23.65
C TYR A 213 -9.37 10.37 25.08
N ASN A 214 -8.30 9.64 25.41
CA ASN A 214 -7.63 9.71 26.70
C ASN A 214 -6.11 9.60 26.52
N LEU A 215 -5.42 10.73 26.53
CA LEU A 215 -3.97 10.80 26.31
C LEU A 215 -3.19 10.08 27.41
N GLN A 216 -3.58 10.27 28.68
CA GLN A 216 -2.87 9.64 29.79
C GLN A 216 -2.95 8.11 29.72
N ALA A 217 -4.15 7.57 29.52
CA ALA A 217 -4.34 6.12 29.37
C ALA A 217 -3.58 5.57 28.15
N PHE A 218 -3.52 6.36 27.06
CA PHE A 218 -2.74 5.98 25.88
C PHE A 218 -1.25 5.89 26.20
N ASP A 219 -0.67 6.89 26.85
CA ASP A 219 0.75 6.91 27.20
C ASP A 219 1.11 5.78 28.17
N GLU A 220 0.29 5.53 29.18
CA GLU A 220 0.47 4.41 30.10
C GLU A 220 0.44 3.04 29.38
N ALA A 221 -0.52 2.86 28.46
CA ALA A 221 -0.62 1.64 27.66
C ALA A 221 0.57 1.52 26.68
N ALA A 222 1.03 2.62 26.11
CA ALA A 222 2.19 2.67 25.23
C ALA A 222 3.47 2.26 25.97
N HIS A 223 3.66 2.71 27.21
CA HIS A 223 4.77 2.27 28.04
C HIS A 223 4.71 0.78 28.35
N ARG A 224 3.52 0.26 28.73
CA ARG A 224 3.33 -1.20 28.96
C ARG A 224 3.61 -2.02 27.70
N LEU A 225 3.21 -1.55 26.51
CA LEU A 225 3.51 -2.21 25.25
C LEU A 225 5.02 -2.23 25.00
N ALA A 226 5.71 -1.10 25.18
CA ALA A 226 7.15 -1.00 24.98
C ALA A 226 7.91 -1.93 25.93
N GLU A 227 7.55 -2.00 27.19
CA GLU A 227 8.12 -2.91 28.19
C GLU A 227 7.87 -4.38 27.82
N ALA A 228 6.62 -4.72 27.47
CA ALA A 228 6.25 -6.09 27.09
C ALA A 228 7.03 -6.58 25.86
N LEU A 229 7.26 -5.71 24.89
CA LEU A 229 8.01 -6.03 23.69
C LEU A 229 9.53 -6.07 23.90
N ASN A 230 10.07 -5.33 24.86
CA ASN A 230 11.47 -5.37 25.26
C ASN A 230 11.81 -6.64 26.08
N VAL A 231 10.88 -7.08 26.93
CA VAL A 231 11.03 -8.30 27.76
C VAL A 231 10.91 -9.58 26.90
N SER A 232 10.28 -9.50 25.75
CA SER A 232 10.05 -10.66 24.85
C SER A 232 11.32 -11.30 24.29
N GLY A 233 12.50 -10.92 24.80
CA GLY A 233 13.78 -11.44 24.34
C GLY A 233 14.05 -11.09 22.88
N LYS A 234 15.27 -11.16 22.43
CA LYS A 234 15.63 -10.99 21.02
C LYS A 234 14.59 -11.71 20.17
N VAL A 235 13.71 -10.99 19.48
CA VAL A 235 12.94 -11.56 18.39
C VAL A 235 14.00 -11.89 17.35
N SER A 236 14.60 -13.07 17.52
CA SER A 236 15.46 -13.61 16.50
C SER A 236 14.65 -13.58 15.23
N HIS A 237 15.13 -12.88 14.23
CA HIS A 237 14.57 -12.97 12.90
C HIS A 237 14.38 -14.47 12.63
N PRO A 238 13.16 -14.92 12.28
CA PRO A 238 13.08 -16.19 11.62
C PRO A 238 14.08 -16.08 10.48
N SER A 239 15.03 -17.00 10.41
CA SER A 239 15.97 -17.08 9.30
C SER A 239 15.11 -16.95 8.04
N ALA A 240 15.63 -16.36 6.99
CA ALA A 240 14.92 -16.17 5.72
C ALA A 240 14.28 -17.48 5.15
N ARG A 241 14.59 -18.62 5.76
CA ARG A 241 14.01 -19.95 5.55
C ARG A 241 12.57 -20.12 6.06
N GLU A 242 12.13 -19.37 7.08
CA GLU A 242 10.76 -19.46 7.60
C GLU A 242 9.79 -18.47 6.98
N ALA A 243 10.29 -17.40 6.35
CA ALA A 243 9.50 -16.63 5.39
C ALA A 243 9.56 -17.41 4.09
N ASN A 244 8.47 -18.03 3.67
CA ASN A 244 8.32 -18.76 2.40
C ASN A 244 8.42 -17.82 1.18
N PHE A 245 9.54 -17.12 1.09
CA PHE A 245 10.07 -16.52 -0.12
C PHE A 245 11.16 -17.47 -0.58
N GLY A 246 10.95 -18.16 -1.68
CA GLY A 246 11.77 -19.23 -2.24
C GLY A 246 13.28 -19.22 -1.95
N PRO A 247 14.05 -20.24 -2.33
CA PRO A 247 15.39 -20.50 -1.83
C PRO A 247 16.31 -19.30 -2.07
N THR A 248 16.70 -18.63 -0.98
CA THR A 248 17.75 -17.63 -0.98
C THR A 248 18.98 -18.24 -0.32
N GLU A 249 20.06 -18.27 -1.07
CA GLU A 249 21.38 -18.73 -0.59
C GLU A 249 21.86 -17.98 0.65
N PRO A 250 22.74 -18.61 1.46
CA PRO A 250 23.20 -18.05 2.73
C PRO A 250 23.97 -16.75 2.50
N LEU A 251 23.55 -15.68 3.19
CA LEU A 251 24.32 -14.45 3.29
C LEU A 251 25.59 -14.73 4.11
N VAL A 252 26.73 -14.64 3.45
CA VAL A 252 28.07 -14.65 4.04
C VAL A 252 28.12 -13.60 5.16
N GLN A 253 28.48 -14.06 6.35
CA GLN A 253 28.86 -13.19 7.46
C GLN A 253 30.10 -12.40 7.05
N GLN A 254 29.99 -11.11 6.87
CA GLN A 254 31.12 -10.19 6.92
C GLN A 254 31.02 -9.40 8.21
N GLU A 255 31.90 -9.74 9.11
CA GLU A 255 32.24 -8.97 10.30
C GLU A 255 32.92 -7.64 9.91
N ASN A 256 32.68 -6.62 10.75
CA ASN A 256 33.42 -5.37 10.87
C ASN A 256 33.39 -4.37 9.73
N THR A 257 32.42 -3.45 9.80
CA THR A 257 32.70 -2.05 9.50
C THR A 257 31.83 -1.13 10.38
N THR A 258 32.48 -0.30 11.15
CA THR A 258 31.93 0.80 11.93
C THR A 258 31.17 1.76 11.01
N SER A 259 29.85 1.67 10.98
CA SER A 259 29.01 2.58 10.20
C SER A 259 28.35 3.60 11.13
N THR A 260 28.71 4.86 10.94
CA THR A 260 28.22 6.05 11.66
C THR A 260 26.96 6.66 11.06
N ALA A 261 26.24 5.98 10.19
CA ALA A 261 24.98 6.46 9.60
C ALA A 261 23.82 5.57 10.03
N ARG A 262 23.11 5.99 11.07
CA ARG A 262 21.82 5.38 11.48
C ARG A 262 20.76 5.81 10.48
N ASP A 263 20.19 4.86 9.76
CA ASP A 263 19.05 5.11 8.90
C ASP A 263 17.81 5.47 9.74
N LYS A 264 17.17 6.60 9.45
CA LYS A 264 16.08 7.17 10.24
C LYS A 264 14.77 6.35 10.21
N GLY A 265 14.75 5.22 9.49
CA GLY A 265 13.53 4.46 9.21
C GLY A 265 12.97 3.61 10.35
N CYS A 266 13.78 3.19 11.34
CA CYS A 266 13.36 2.33 12.45
C CYS A 266 14.05 2.68 13.79
N LEU A 267 14.34 3.96 14.01
CA LEU A 267 15.23 4.45 15.09
C LEU A 267 14.73 4.18 16.51
N SER A 268 13.45 3.91 16.71
CA SER A 268 12.86 3.69 18.03
C SER A 268 12.40 2.25 18.28
N CYS A 269 12.49 1.36 17.29
CA CYS A 269 12.05 -0.03 17.44
C CYS A 269 13.23 -0.95 17.69
N LYS A 270 13.44 -1.34 18.96
CA LYS A 270 14.44 -2.32 19.37
C LYS A 270 14.10 -3.76 18.98
N LEU A 271 12.93 -4.01 18.40
CA LEU A 271 12.47 -5.32 17.97
C LEU A 271 13.15 -5.82 16.70
N CYS A 272 13.72 -4.91 15.93
CA CYS A 272 14.41 -5.22 14.71
C CYS A 272 15.90 -4.97 14.92
N ASP A 273 16.69 -6.03 15.14
CA ASP A 273 18.16 -5.98 15.19
C ASP A 273 18.81 -5.63 13.84
N ARG A 274 18.03 -5.43 12.82
CA ARG A 274 18.53 -4.83 11.60
C ARG A 274 18.78 -3.35 11.88
N ALA A 275 20.03 -3.02 12.26
CA ALA A 275 20.68 -1.94 11.57
C ALA A 275 20.48 -2.22 10.07
N PHE A 276 19.45 -1.61 9.47
CA PHE A 276 19.46 -1.43 8.04
C PHE A 276 20.68 -0.56 7.81
N ALA A 277 21.83 -1.24 7.68
CA ALA A 277 23.01 -0.61 7.13
C ALA A 277 22.47 0.15 5.93
N THR A 278 22.60 1.45 5.97
CA THR A 278 22.27 2.38 4.90
C THR A 278 22.90 1.85 3.65
N ARG A 279 22.19 0.93 3.01
CA ARG A 279 22.46 0.63 1.61
C ARG A 279 21.76 1.71 0.80
N GLN A 280 22.26 2.93 0.96
CA GLN A 280 21.95 4.04 0.07
C GLN A 280 22.18 3.74 -1.41
N LYS A 281 22.61 2.52 -1.75
CA LYS A 281 22.91 2.10 -3.12
C LYS A 281 22.28 0.79 -3.56
N LYS A 282 21.47 0.10 -2.75
CA LYS A 282 20.88 -1.19 -3.17
C LYS A 282 19.39 -1.24 -2.83
N HIS A 283 18.58 -0.80 -3.76
CA HIS A 283 17.15 -1.14 -3.79
C HIS A 283 17.02 -2.65 -3.97
N THR A 284 16.92 -3.40 -2.89
CA THR A 284 16.77 -4.85 -2.92
C THR A 284 15.39 -5.28 -2.47
N GLY A 285 14.35 -4.85 -3.19
CA GLY A 285 13.11 -5.58 -3.22
C GLY A 285 13.25 -6.72 -4.24
N LYS A 286 13.71 -7.87 -3.83
CA LYS A 286 13.96 -9.00 -4.74
C LYS A 286 12.68 -9.80 -4.91
N SER A 287 11.89 -9.57 -5.97
CA SER A 287 11.00 -10.62 -6.47
C SER A 287 11.82 -11.65 -7.25
N ALA A 288 11.40 -12.91 -7.24
CA ALA A 288 12.04 -13.97 -8.03
C ALA A 288 12.11 -13.59 -9.52
N ALA A 289 11.06 -12.99 -10.06
CA ALA A 289 11.00 -12.53 -11.44
C ALA A 289 12.01 -11.40 -11.73
N TYR A 290 12.11 -10.44 -10.83
CA TYR A 290 13.06 -9.35 -10.95
C TYR A 290 14.51 -9.85 -10.90
N THR A 291 14.80 -10.76 -9.96
CA THR A 291 16.12 -11.39 -9.84
C THR A 291 16.42 -12.27 -11.06
N ALA A 292 15.43 -12.99 -11.59
CA ALA A 292 15.60 -13.82 -12.78
C ALA A 292 15.82 -12.99 -14.06
N LEU A 293 15.14 -11.83 -14.19
CA LEU A 293 15.30 -10.94 -15.33
C LEU A 293 16.69 -10.31 -15.39
N TRP A 294 17.13 -9.77 -14.24
CA TRP A 294 18.36 -8.99 -14.15
C TRP A 294 19.60 -9.85 -13.85
N GLY A 295 19.41 -11.17 -13.59
CA GLY A 295 20.49 -12.12 -13.31
C GLY A 295 21.18 -11.89 -11.97
N MET A 296 22.05 -12.83 -11.60
CA MET A 296 22.99 -12.70 -10.50
C MET A 296 24.36 -12.12 -10.98
N GLU A 297 24.39 -11.61 -12.18
CA GLU A 297 25.59 -11.03 -12.76
C GLU A 297 25.91 -9.70 -12.04
N THR A 298 26.97 -9.71 -11.29
CA THR A 298 27.50 -8.62 -10.47
C THR A 298 28.41 -7.70 -11.30
N GLY A 299 27.86 -7.04 -12.32
CA GLY A 299 28.62 -6.03 -13.10
C GLY A 299 28.08 -4.62 -12.81
N GLU A 300 28.95 -3.61 -12.68
CA GLU A 300 28.56 -2.22 -12.43
C GLU A 300 27.56 -1.67 -13.47
N SER A 301 27.67 -2.11 -14.72
CA SER A 301 26.77 -1.73 -15.80
C SER A 301 25.33 -2.23 -15.59
N HIS A 302 25.15 -3.44 -15.02
CA HIS A 302 23.86 -4.01 -14.73
C HIS A 302 23.19 -3.37 -13.50
N GLU A 303 23.97 -3.00 -12.49
CA GLU A 303 23.42 -2.27 -11.33
C GLU A 303 22.91 -0.87 -11.73
N ALA A 304 23.62 -0.17 -12.60
CA ALA A 304 23.19 1.13 -13.10
C ALA A 304 21.92 1.04 -13.94
N LEU A 305 21.84 0.09 -14.87
CA LEU A 305 20.64 -0.14 -15.70
C LEU A 305 19.42 -0.53 -14.87
N ARG A 306 19.62 -1.38 -13.87
CA ARG A 306 18.60 -1.78 -12.92
C ARG A 306 18.10 -0.61 -12.08
N ALA A 307 18.99 0.21 -11.54
CA ALA A 307 18.62 1.40 -10.79
C ALA A 307 17.83 2.39 -11.66
N GLN A 308 18.23 2.57 -12.91
CA GLN A 308 17.52 3.39 -13.89
C GLN A 308 16.13 2.83 -14.21
N PHE A 309 15.99 1.51 -14.34
CA PHE A 309 14.72 0.83 -14.54
C PHE A 309 13.77 1.08 -13.36
N ASP A 310 14.23 0.89 -12.12
CA ASP A 310 13.41 1.11 -10.93
C ASP A 310 12.98 2.58 -10.80
N LEU A 311 13.90 3.51 -11.00
CA LEU A 311 13.59 4.95 -10.98
C LEU A 311 12.54 5.32 -12.03
N LEU A 312 12.65 4.75 -13.22
CA LEU A 312 11.71 5.01 -14.29
C LEU A 312 10.35 4.38 -14.01
N CYS A 313 10.29 3.14 -13.51
CA CYS A 313 9.04 2.51 -13.10
C CYS A 313 8.33 3.32 -12.01
N ASN A 314 9.07 3.82 -11.03
CA ASN A 314 8.55 4.65 -9.97
C ASN A 314 7.99 5.97 -10.50
N ASP A 315 8.69 6.62 -11.41
CA ASP A 315 8.26 7.90 -11.99
C ASP A 315 7.05 7.74 -12.92
N MET A 316 7.04 6.70 -13.74
CA MET A 316 5.91 6.37 -14.61
C MET A 316 4.71 5.82 -13.83
N GLY A 317 4.90 5.39 -12.59
CA GLY A 317 3.83 4.86 -11.76
C GLY A 317 3.44 3.42 -12.12
N VAL A 318 4.42 2.55 -12.43
CA VAL A 318 4.20 1.14 -12.71
C VAL A 318 4.90 0.23 -11.70
N ASP A 319 4.34 -0.95 -11.47
CA ASP A 319 4.94 -1.99 -10.64
C ASP A 319 6.12 -2.65 -11.37
N SER A 320 7.35 -2.39 -10.91
CA SER A 320 8.57 -2.94 -11.50
C SER A 320 8.62 -4.46 -11.47
N PHE A 321 7.95 -5.11 -10.50
CA PHE A 321 7.87 -6.57 -10.42
C PHE A 321 6.94 -7.14 -11.49
N ALA A 322 5.80 -6.51 -11.71
CA ALA A 322 4.87 -6.89 -12.76
C ALA A 322 5.52 -6.76 -14.14
N ILE A 323 6.22 -5.65 -14.38
CA ILE A 323 6.97 -5.44 -15.63
C ILE A 323 8.08 -6.48 -15.79
N SER A 324 8.84 -6.78 -14.73
CA SER A 324 9.90 -7.78 -14.78
C SER A 324 9.35 -9.19 -15.06
N ALA A 325 8.21 -9.55 -14.48
CA ALA A 325 7.57 -10.85 -14.74
C ALA A 325 7.10 -10.97 -16.19
N ALA A 326 6.49 -9.93 -16.73
CA ALA A 326 6.05 -9.90 -18.14
C ALA A 326 7.23 -9.94 -19.12
N ALA A 327 8.30 -9.20 -18.83
CA ALA A 327 9.52 -9.22 -19.64
C ALA A 327 10.18 -10.62 -19.62
N LEU A 328 10.26 -11.27 -18.47
CA LEU A 328 10.78 -12.63 -18.35
C LEU A 328 9.96 -13.65 -19.14
N GLU A 329 8.64 -13.52 -19.16
CA GLU A 329 7.77 -14.36 -19.95
C GLU A 329 7.94 -14.13 -21.46
N ALA A 330 8.11 -12.86 -21.88
CA ALA A 330 8.39 -12.50 -23.26
C ALA A 330 9.74 -13.06 -23.74
N LEU A 331 10.77 -13.03 -22.87
CA LEU A 331 12.07 -13.66 -23.13
C LEU A 331 11.93 -15.18 -23.34
N LYS A 332 11.18 -15.86 -22.45
CA LYS A 332 10.93 -17.31 -22.56
C LYS A 332 10.18 -17.69 -23.84
N LYS A 333 9.28 -16.84 -24.32
CA LYS A 333 8.54 -17.02 -25.57
C LYS A 333 9.34 -16.62 -26.82
N GLY A 334 10.54 -16.07 -26.66
CA GLY A 334 11.36 -15.57 -27.76
C GLY A 334 10.83 -14.31 -28.44
N THR A 335 9.85 -13.64 -27.82
CA THR A 335 9.27 -12.38 -28.32
C THR A 335 10.04 -11.14 -27.87
N LEU A 336 11.00 -11.30 -26.98
CA LEU A 336 11.95 -10.30 -26.49
C LEU A 336 13.34 -10.93 -26.47
N GLN A 337 14.37 -10.17 -26.79
CA GLN A 337 15.78 -10.55 -26.59
C GLN A 337 16.35 -9.84 -25.38
N ARG A 338 17.42 -10.38 -24.75
CA ARG A 338 18.03 -9.74 -23.57
C ARG A 338 18.57 -8.35 -23.87
N GLU A 339 19.08 -8.15 -25.07
CA GLU A 339 19.60 -6.88 -25.59
C GLU A 339 18.51 -5.81 -25.68
N ASP A 340 17.24 -6.23 -25.78
CA ASP A 340 16.08 -5.35 -25.87
C ASP A 340 15.58 -4.84 -24.52
N ILE A 341 16.21 -5.19 -23.41
CA ILE A 341 15.81 -4.72 -22.06
C ILE A 341 15.81 -3.19 -21.99
N ALA A 342 16.79 -2.55 -22.65
CA ALA A 342 16.79 -1.10 -22.79
C ALA A 342 15.55 -0.58 -23.54
N THR A 343 15.05 -1.32 -24.53
CA THR A 343 13.82 -1.02 -25.28
C THR A 343 12.59 -1.12 -24.36
N VAL A 344 12.56 -2.09 -23.45
CA VAL A 344 11.48 -2.21 -22.43
C VAL A 344 11.45 -0.96 -21.54
N VAL A 345 12.62 -0.49 -21.09
CA VAL A 345 12.74 0.75 -20.30
C VAL A 345 12.25 1.96 -21.11
N GLN A 346 12.61 2.04 -22.38
CA GLN A 346 12.15 3.13 -23.25
C GLN A 346 10.65 3.05 -23.56
N ALA A 347 10.10 1.83 -23.70
CA ALA A 347 8.67 1.65 -23.92
C ALA A 347 7.84 2.16 -22.72
N ILE A 348 8.34 2.04 -21.50
CA ILE A 348 7.69 2.62 -20.31
C ILE A 348 7.67 4.16 -20.38
N LYS A 349 8.75 4.80 -20.88
CA LYS A 349 8.78 6.26 -21.11
C LYS A 349 7.70 6.74 -22.08
N ASN A 350 7.38 5.92 -23.06
CA ASN A 350 6.45 6.24 -24.14
C ASN A 350 5.01 5.75 -23.84
N THR A 351 4.62 5.59 -22.57
CA THR A 351 3.29 5.11 -22.17
C THR A 351 2.14 5.98 -22.69
N ALA A 352 2.39 7.25 -23.02
CA ALA A 352 1.42 8.12 -23.72
C ALA A 352 1.09 7.62 -25.16
N LYS A 353 1.97 6.80 -25.78
CA LYS A 353 1.73 6.08 -27.02
C LYS A 353 2.35 4.69 -26.85
N PRO A 354 1.63 3.74 -26.23
CA PRO A 354 2.19 2.45 -25.92
C PRO A 354 2.65 1.76 -27.21
N ALA A 355 3.95 1.54 -27.32
CA ALA A 355 4.47 0.64 -28.35
C ALA A 355 3.83 -0.75 -28.17
N PRO A 356 3.68 -1.56 -29.23
CA PRO A 356 3.09 -2.89 -29.14
C PRO A 356 3.66 -3.75 -28.02
N LEU A 357 4.95 -3.58 -27.70
CA LEU A 357 5.64 -4.25 -26.62
C LEU A 357 5.18 -3.76 -25.21
N ALA A 358 4.91 -2.46 -25.05
CA ALA A 358 4.37 -1.93 -23.81
C ALA A 358 2.95 -2.44 -23.55
N ASN A 359 2.12 -2.58 -24.59
CA ASN A 359 0.80 -3.20 -24.50
C ASN A 359 0.89 -4.68 -24.16
N LEU A 360 1.87 -5.41 -24.71
CA LEU A 360 2.11 -6.81 -24.37
C LEU A 360 2.54 -6.97 -22.92
N LEU A 361 3.39 -6.09 -22.42
CA LEU A 361 3.93 -6.13 -21.06
C LEU A 361 2.95 -5.61 -20.01
N LEU A 362 2.12 -4.62 -20.37
CA LEU A 362 1.20 -3.95 -19.46
C LEU A 362 -0.24 -4.47 -19.56
N GLY A 363 -0.58 -5.13 -20.68
CA GLY A 363 -1.94 -5.58 -21.00
C GLY A 363 -2.25 -7.04 -20.70
N THR A 364 -1.28 -7.86 -20.24
CA THR A 364 -1.51 -9.27 -19.92
C THR A 364 -1.94 -9.44 -18.45
N PRO A 365 -3.26 -9.59 -18.16
CA PRO A 365 -3.75 -9.80 -16.79
C PRO A 365 -3.15 -11.04 -16.11
N GLY A 366 -2.74 -12.06 -16.88
CA GLY A 366 -2.20 -13.31 -16.38
C GLY A 366 -0.76 -13.22 -15.84
N ALA A 367 0.11 -12.39 -16.43
CA ALA A 367 1.50 -12.27 -16.01
C ALA A 367 1.64 -11.62 -14.62
N CYS A 368 0.75 -10.69 -14.31
CA CYS A 368 0.69 -10.04 -12.99
C CYS A 368 0.06 -10.94 -11.92
N ALA A 369 -0.81 -11.87 -12.30
CA ALA A 369 -1.54 -12.73 -11.36
C ALA A 369 -0.68 -13.85 -10.77
N GLN A 370 0.32 -14.36 -11.51
CA GLN A 370 1.09 -15.54 -11.10
C GLN A 370 1.98 -15.31 -9.85
N GLY A 371 2.32 -14.06 -9.51
CA GLY A 371 3.04 -13.73 -8.29
C GLY A 371 2.13 -13.50 -7.06
N TYR A 372 0.81 -13.49 -7.23
CA TYR A 372 -0.17 -13.05 -6.23
C TYR A 372 -1.23 -14.08 -5.86
N HIS A 373 -1.05 -15.32 -6.23
CA HIS A 373 -1.97 -16.38 -5.82
C HIS A 373 -1.93 -16.59 -4.31
N GLY A 374 -2.75 -15.82 -3.59
CA GLY A 374 -3.43 -16.34 -2.43
C GLY A 374 -4.36 -17.46 -2.91
N GLY A 375 -3.81 -18.63 -3.26
CA GLY A 375 -4.60 -19.84 -3.36
C GLY A 375 -5.38 -20.00 -2.05
N ARG A 376 -6.49 -20.75 -2.05
CA ARG A 376 -7.24 -21.22 -0.88
C ARG A 376 -6.31 -21.98 0.09
N ALA A 377 -5.32 -21.30 0.64
CA ALA A 377 -4.47 -21.83 1.67
C ALA A 377 -5.09 -21.43 2.99
N THR A 378 -5.28 -22.37 3.87
CA THR A 378 -5.56 -22.15 5.31
C THR A 378 -4.77 -20.93 5.79
N PRO A 379 -5.40 -20.00 6.56
CA PRO A 379 -4.71 -18.82 7.05
C PRO A 379 -3.44 -19.23 7.79
N THR A 380 -2.29 -19.03 7.19
CA THR A 380 -1.02 -19.29 7.86
C THR A 380 -0.83 -18.22 8.95
N ALA A 381 -0.14 -18.56 10.02
CA ALA A 381 0.20 -17.61 11.09
C ALA A 381 0.85 -16.33 10.55
N SER A 382 1.56 -16.41 9.43
CA SER A 382 2.15 -15.28 8.73
C SER A 382 1.08 -14.36 8.09
N ARG A 383 0.05 -14.92 7.44
CA ARG A 383 -1.04 -14.15 6.83
C ARG A 383 -1.89 -13.45 7.89
N VAL A 384 -2.20 -14.16 8.98
CA VAL A 384 -2.93 -13.61 10.14
C VAL A 384 -2.17 -12.44 10.75
N SER A 385 -0.87 -12.63 11.02
CA SER A 385 -0.02 -11.56 11.56
C SER A 385 0.10 -10.36 10.63
N ALA A 386 0.14 -10.59 9.31
CA ALA A 386 0.16 -9.51 8.33
C ALA A 386 -1.17 -8.75 8.30
N ALA A 387 -2.31 -9.43 8.27
CA ALA A 387 -3.63 -8.78 8.30
C ALA A 387 -3.83 -7.95 9.58
N PHE A 388 -3.40 -8.48 10.73
CA PHE A 388 -3.39 -7.75 11.99
C PHE A 388 -2.47 -6.51 11.92
N ALA A 389 -1.22 -6.69 11.47
CA ALA A 389 -0.23 -5.62 11.34
C ALA A 389 -0.70 -4.47 10.46
N ASP A 390 -1.24 -4.81 9.28
CA ASP A 390 -1.71 -3.87 8.26
C ASP A 390 -2.97 -3.10 8.74
N THR A 391 -3.74 -3.68 9.63
CA THR A 391 -4.95 -3.05 10.21
C THR A 391 -4.60 -2.13 11.37
N VAL A 392 -3.73 -2.58 12.25
CA VAL A 392 -3.32 -1.80 13.42
C VAL A 392 -2.32 -0.70 13.04
N GLY A 393 -1.53 -0.90 11.99
CA GLY A 393 -0.51 0.06 11.55
C GLY A 393 0.83 -0.14 12.23
N ILE A 394 1.18 -1.39 12.55
CA ILE A 394 2.46 -1.77 13.15
C ILE A 394 3.27 -2.65 12.19
N CYS A 395 4.58 -2.76 12.40
CA CYS A 395 5.36 -3.65 11.54
C CYS A 395 5.06 -5.12 11.86
N THR A 396 5.21 -6.00 10.87
CA THR A 396 4.91 -7.44 10.98
C THR A 396 5.68 -8.11 12.12
N PHE A 397 6.90 -7.67 12.42
CA PHE A 397 7.69 -8.20 13.53
C PHE A 397 7.10 -7.82 14.89
N ALA A 398 6.71 -6.55 15.06
CA ALA A 398 6.01 -6.10 16.25
C ALA A 398 4.65 -6.79 16.40
N ALA A 399 3.93 -6.99 15.30
CA ALA A 399 2.66 -7.70 15.30
C ALA A 399 2.81 -9.15 15.78
N ARG A 400 3.79 -9.89 15.27
CA ARG A 400 4.07 -11.27 15.72
C ARG A 400 4.44 -11.29 17.21
N ALA A 401 5.35 -10.43 17.64
CA ALA A 401 5.74 -10.34 19.04
C ALA A 401 4.54 -10.01 19.95
N THR A 402 3.68 -9.08 19.52
CA THR A 402 2.45 -8.71 20.24
C THR A 402 1.49 -9.89 20.33
N LEU A 403 1.22 -10.58 19.23
CA LEU A 403 0.28 -11.70 19.20
C LEU A 403 0.72 -12.88 20.08
N HIS A 404 2.02 -13.09 20.26
CA HIS A 404 2.56 -14.14 21.13
C HIS A 404 2.68 -13.74 22.61
N ASN A 405 2.56 -12.45 22.94
CA ASN A 405 2.70 -11.96 24.32
C ASN A 405 1.37 -11.42 24.86
N PRO A 406 0.74 -12.09 25.86
CA PRO A 406 -0.52 -11.64 26.41
C PRO A 406 -0.50 -10.19 26.94
N ARG A 407 0.58 -9.79 27.63
CA ARG A 407 0.74 -8.42 28.16
C ARG A 407 0.81 -7.39 27.02
N ALA A 408 1.52 -7.72 25.94
CA ALA A 408 1.60 -6.85 24.77
C ALA A 408 0.25 -6.74 24.04
N ARG A 409 -0.53 -7.82 23.95
CA ARG A 409 -1.88 -7.78 23.38
C ARG A 409 -2.80 -6.84 24.16
N THR A 410 -2.87 -7.01 25.48
CA THR A 410 -3.68 -6.14 26.34
C THR A 410 -3.25 -4.69 26.20
N ALA A 411 -1.96 -4.39 26.33
CA ALA A 411 -1.46 -3.03 26.19
C ALA A 411 -1.78 -2.39 24.83
N LEU A 412 -1.71 -3.16 23.74
CA LEU A 412 -2.05 -2.66 22.41
C LEU A 412 -3.56 -2.37 22.29
N VAL A 413 -4.42 -3.22 22.83
CA VAL A 413 -5.88 -2.99 22.85
C VAL A 413 -6.20 -1.76 23.67
N ASP A 414 -5.59 -1.61 24.85
CA ASP A 414 -5.75 -0.43 25.72
C ASP A 414 -5.33 0.86 24.99
N MET A 415 -4.25 0.83 24.19
CA MET A 415 -3.86 1.98 23.36
C MET A 415 -4.95 2.35 22.37
N ILE A 416 -5.54 1.36 21.68
CA ILE A 416 -6.62 1.63 20.70
C ILE A 416 -7.85 2.18 21.41
N GLN A 417 -8.25 1.59 22.54
CA GLN A 417 -9.38 2.08 23.34
C GLN A 417 -9.14 3.51 23.83
N ALA A 418 -7.94 3.79 24.32
CA ALA A 418 -7.57 5.13 24.80
C ALA A 418 -7.51 6.16 23.66
N GLN A 419 -7.14 5.76 22.44
CA GLN A 419 -7.11 6.67 21.29
C GLN A 419 -8.49 7.00 20.76
N TYR A 420 -9.37 6.01 20.67
CA TYR A 420 -10.66 6.14 19.98
C TYR A 420 -11.87 6.25 20.91
N GLY A 421 -11.75 5.85 22.16
CA GLY A 421 -12.89 5.72 23.09
C GLY A 421 -13.80 4.54 22.76
N TRP A 422 -13.30 3.55 22.03
CA TRP A 422 -14.05 2.35 21.67
C TRP A 422 -13.98 1.29 22.76
N ASP A 423 -15.06 0.58 22.94
CA ASP A 423 -15.09 -0.64 23.73
C ASP A 423 -14.81 -1.84 22.83
N LEU A 424 -13.66 -2.48 23.02
CA LEU A 424 -13.19 -3.59 22.19
C LEU A 424 -13.21 -4.89 23.01
N PRO A 425 -13.61 -6.02 22.42
CA PRO A 425 -13.67 -7.30 23.11
C PRO A 425 -12.29 -7.79 23.55
N ALA A 426 -12.24 -8.59 24.61
CA ALA A 426 -10.98 -9.07 25.20
C ALA A 426 -10.12 -9.90 24.23
N ASP A 427 -10.73 -10.58 23.27
CA ASP A 427 -10.08 -11.38 22.25
C ASP A 427 -9.76 -10.60 20.97
N TYR A 428 -10.04 -9.28 20.94
CA TYR A 428 -9.88 -8.43 19.76
C TYR A 428 -8.56 -8.64 19.03
N ALA A 429 -7.43 -8.60 19.75
CA ALA A 429 -6.11 -8.71 19.13
C ALA A 429 -5.91 -10.08 18.44
N ILE A 430 -6.49 -11.15 18.96
CA ILE A 430 -6.34 -12.50 18.41
C ILE A 430 -7.31 -12.73 17.25
N SER A 431 -8.53 -12.23 17.38
CA SER A 431 -9.62 -12.45 16.42
C SER A 431 -9.52 -11.55 15.18
N LEU A 432 -8.84 -10.38 15.28
CA LEU A 432 -8.80 -9.37 14.23
C LEU A 432 -8.23 -9.90 12.91
N GLY A 433 -7.04 -10.51 12.95
CA GLY A 433 -6.37 -11.01 11.73
C GLY A 433 -7.19 -12.09 11.00
N PRO A 434 -7.66 -13.16 11.68
CA PRO A 434 -8.55 -14.16 11.09
C PRO A 434 -9.81 -13.53 10.49
N ARG A 435 -10.51 -12.68 11.23
CA ARG A 435 -11.74 -12.01 10.79
C ARG A 435 -11.58 -11.24 9.49
N ILE A 436 -10.44 -10.53 9.32
CA ILE A 436 -10.15 -9.79 8.08
C ILE A 436 -9.94 -10.75 6.91
N LEU A 437 -9.17 -11.82 7.12
CA LEU A 437 -8.93 -12.81 6.08
C LEU A 437 -10.21 -13.53 5.66
N GLU A 438 -11.07 -13.91 6.60
CA GLU A 438 -12.39 -14.51 6.35
C GLU A 438 -13.29 -13.58 5.53
N LEU A 439 -13.30 -12.28 5.85
CA LEU A 439 -14.08 -11.28 5.14
C LEU A 439 -13.61 -11.11 3.69
N GLU A 440 -12.30 -11.04 3.46
CA GLU A 440 -11.72 -10.96 2.12
C GLU A 440 -11.98 -12.23 1.32
N GLU A 441 -11.89 -13.40 1.95
CA GLU A 441 -12.10 -14.68 1.31
C GLU A 441 -13.60 -14.90 0.97
N ALA A 442 -14.49 -14.51 1.88
CA ALA A 442 -15.93 -14.56 1.62
C ALA A 442 -16.33 -13.68 0.44
N TYR A 443 -15.79 -12.48 0.32
CA TYR A 443 -16.03 -11.61 -0.83
C TYR A 443 -15.49 -12.20 -2.12
N ASN A 444 -14.23 -12.66 -2.12
CA ASN A 444 -13.57 -13.19 -3.31
C ASN A 444 -14.19 -14.50 -3.81
N SER A 445 -14.74 -15.33 -2.92
CA SER A 445 -15.44 -16.56 -3.30
C SER A 445 -16.76 -16.30 -4.04
N GLN A 446 -17.46 -15.22 -3.70
CA GLN A 446 -18.69 -14.82 -4.40
C GLN A 446 -18.40 -14.40 -5.85
N ILE A 447 -17.24 -13.81 -6.12
CA ILE A 447 -16.82 -13.44 -7.49
C ILE A 447 -16.61 -14.70 -8.34
N ALA A 448 -15.96 -15.71 -7.78
CA ALA A 448 -15.74 -16.99 -8.49
C ALA A 448 -17.07 -17.66 -8.88
N THR A 449 -18.07 -17.62 -8.01
CA THR A 449 -19.41 -18.16 -8.27
C THR A 449 -20.16 -17.34 -9.31
N ALA A 450 -20.09 -16.01 -9.26
CA ALA A 450 -20.73 -15.13 -10.24
C ALA A 450 -20.18 -15.33 -11.64
N ASN A 451 -18.86 -15.48 -11.80
CA ASN A 451 -18.22 -15.75 -13.09
C ASN A 451 -18.60 -17.14 -13.64
N ASN A 452 -18.72 -18.17 -12.82
CA ASN A 452 -19.15 -19.51 -13.25
C ASN A 452 -20.60 -19.51 -13.72
N ASN A 453 -21.48 -18.73 -13.09
CA ASN A 453 -22.89 -18.60 -13.51
C ASN A 453 -23.04 -17.84 -14.83
N CYS A 454 -22.17 -16.87 -15.15
CA CYS A 454 -22.15 -16.19 -16.45
C CYS A 454 -21.68 -17.10 -17.60
N VAL A 455 -20.83 -18.08 -17.32
CA VAL A 455 -20.36 -19.05 -18.34
C VAL A 455 -21.42 -20.12 -18.63
N GLN A 456 -22.36 -20.40 -17.70
CA GLN A 456 -23.39 -21.41 -17.86
C GLN A 456 -24.69 -20.94 -18.56
N HIS A 457 -24.82 -19.65 -18.86
CA HIS A 457 -25.96 -19.12 -19.63
C HIS A 457 -25.53 -18.26 -20.81
N PRO A 458 -24.95 -18.85 -21.89
CA PRO A 458 -24.98 -18.22 -23.19
C PRO A 458 -26.39 -18.43 -23.77
N PHE A 459 -27.09 -17.35 -24.08
CA PHE A 459 -28.39 -17.32 -24.71
C PHE A 459 -29.63 -17.62 -23.85
N ARG A 460 -30.17 -16.61 -23.23
CA ARG A 460 -31.61 -16.38 -23.24
C ARG A 460 -31.84 -14.95 -23.72
N THR A 461 -32.42 -14.92 -24.94
CA THR A 461 -32.95 -13.79 -25.70
C THR A 461 -33.87 -12.90 -24.86
#